data_84a33b974700285a6e20b25c70cc5236
#
_entry.id   84a33b974700285a6e20b25c70cc5236
#
_cell.length_a   1.000
_cell.length_b   1.000
_cell.length_c   1.000
_cell.angle_alpha   90.00
_cell.angle_beta   90.00
_cell.angle_gamma   90.00
#
_symmetry.space_group_name_H-M   'P 1'
#
loop_
_entity.id
_entity.type
_entity.pdbx_description
1 polymer ?
#
loop_
_entity_poly.entity_id
_entity_poly.type
_entity_poly.pdbx_seq_one_letter_code
_entity_poly.pdbx_strand_id
1 'polypeptide(L)' 'MLEVLKSTVKPLLLDEKVLEAAYSIYMAAPHSQLPAISLKQVSQATGKSPLSCRNAIIEANGLGRFPDCELHP' A
#
# COMPACT_ATOMS: atom_id res chain seq x y z
N MET A 1 5.80 -29.65 8.60
CA MET A 1 4.54 -28.95 8.87
C MET A 1 4.76 -27.47 9.07
N LEU A 2 5.60 -27.15 10.03
CA LEU A 2 5.82 -25.75 10.31
C LEU A 2 6.46 -25.00 9.16
N GLU A 3 7.28 -25.70 8.38
CA GLU A 3 7.89 -25.04 7.23
C GLU A 3 6.86 -24.59 6.24
N VAL A 4 5.83 -25.37 6.06
CA VAL A 4 4.76 -25.00 5.14
C VAL A 4 4.08 -23.73 5.60
N LEU A 5 3.82 -23.66 6.89
CA LEU A 5 3.18 -22.47 7.45
C LEU A 5 4.07 -21.24 7.31
N LYS A 6 5.36 -21.41 7.51
CA LYS A 6 6.28 -20.31 7.34
C LYS A 6 6.27 -19.80 5.91
N SER A 7 6.28 -20.72 4.97
CA SER A 7 6.24 -20.34 3.57
C SER A 7 4.98 -19.55 3.26
N THR A 8 3.87 -19.98 3.85
CA THR A 8 2.60 -19.32 3.61
C THR A 8 2.59 -17.91 4.19
N VAL A 9 3.26 -17.73 5.32
CA VAL A 9 3.28 -16.42 5.97
C VAL A 9 4.16 -15.44 5.22
N LYS A 10 5.19 -15.95 4.57
CA LYS A 10 6.13 -15.08 3.88
C LYS A 10 5.49 -14.08 2.93
N PRO A 11 4.50 -14.45 2.11
CA PRO A 11 3.86 -13.49 1.24
C PRO A 11 3.11 -12.38 1.95
N LEU A 12 2.93 -12.51 3.24
CA LEU A 12 2.23 -11.49 4.02
C LEU A 12 3.13 -10.34 4.44
N LEU A 13 4.40 -10.41 4.09
CA LEU A 13 5.30 -9.30 4.37
C LEU A 13 4.94 -8.15 3.45
N LEU A 14 4.46 -7.08 4.04
CA LEU A 14 4.05 -5.91 3.30
C LEU A 14 5.17 -4.89 3.23
N ASP A 15 5.15 -4.06 2.20
CA ASP A 15 6.14 -3.01 2.06
C ASP A 15 5.72 -1.85 2.96
N GLU A 16 6.25 -1.83 4.16
CA GLU A 16 5.85 -0.85 5.15
C GLU A 16 6.19 0.57 4.75
N LYS A 17 7.28 0.76 4.02
CA LYS A 17 7.64 2.10 3.60
C LYS A 17 6.62 2.67 2.63
N VAL A 18 6.19 1.84 1.68
CA VAL A 18 5.17 2.26 0.74
C VAL A 18 3.87 2.54 1.46
N LEU A 19 3.48 1.67 2.38
CA LEU A 19 2.22 1.83 3.07
C LEU A 19 2.23 3.05 3.99
N GLU A 20 3.34 3.33 4.63
CA GLU A 20 3.47 4.53 5.45
C GLU A 20 3.31 5.78 4.62
N ALA A 21 4.01 5.84 3.50
CA ALA A 21 3.93 7.02 2.64
C ALA A 21 2.52 7.19 2.10
N ALA A 22 1.92 6.08 1.67
CA ALA A 22 0.57 6.12 1.14
C ALA A 22 -0.45 6.54 2.21
N TYR A 23 -0.27 6.06 3.42
CA TYR A 23 -1.18 6.37 4.50
C TYR A 23 -1.10 7.85 4.89
N SER A 24 0.09 8.42 4.83
CA SER A 24 0.24 9.85 5.09
C SER A 24 -0.56 10.67 4.08
N ILE A 25 -0.51 10.28 2.82
CA ILE A 25 -1.28 10.96 1.78
C ILE A 25 -2.77 10.74 2.02
N TYR A 26 -3.15 9.51 2.38
CA TYR A 26 -4.53 9.19 2.67
C TYR A 26 -5.09 10.07 3.78
N MET A 27 -4.34 10.23 4.85
CA MET A 27 -4.80 11.01 6.00
C MET A 27 -4.87 12.49 5.70
N ALA A 28 -4.08 12.97 4.76
CA ALA A 28 -4.09 14.38 4.38
C ALA A 28 -5.18 14.71 3.37
N ALA A 29 -5.77 13.70 2.75
CA ALA A 29 -6.76 13.91 1.72
C ALA A 29 -8.12 14.27 2.33
N PRO A 30 -8.96 15.03 1.59
CA PRO A 30 -10.32 15.30 2.06
C PRO A 30 -11.10 14.01 2.19
N HIS A 31 -11.89 13.90 3.24
CA HIS A 31 -12.66 12.68 3.52
C HIS A 31 -14.14 12.81 3.14
N SER A 32 -14.47 13.80 2.33
CA SER A 32 -15.85 13.94 1.83
C SER A 32 -16.19 12.86 0.81
N GLN A 33 -15.19 12.20 0.27
CA GLN A 33 -15.36 11.10 -0.66
C GLN A 33 -14.13 10.21 -0.54
N LEU A 34 -14.08 9.18 -1.39
CA LEU A 34 -12.97 8.23 -1.35
C LEU A 34 -11.65 8.96 -1.58
N PRO A 35 -10.71 8.88 -0.63
CA PRO A 35 -9.44 9.61 -0.79
C PRO A 35 -8.65 9.11 -1.98
N ALA A 36 -7.95 10.02 -2.64
CA ALA A 36 -7.11 9.71 -3.79
C ALA A 36 -5.65 9.76 -3.39
N ILE A 37 -4.91 8.75 -3.80
CA ILE A 37 -3.47 8.64 -3.51
C ILE A 37 -2.72 8.67 -4.82
N SER A 38 -1.78 9.62 -4.95
CA SER A 38 -0.93 9.71 -6.12
C SER A 38 0.21 8.71 -6.01
N LEU A 39 0.26 7.76 -6.92
CA LEU A 39 1.34 6.78 -6.95
C LEU A 39 2.67 7.45 -7.24
N LYS A 40 2.65 8.55 -7.99
CA LYS A 40 3.88 9.30 -8.25
C LYS A 40 4.45 9.86 -6.96
N GLN A 41 3.59 10.38 -6.08
CA GLN A 41 4.05 10.90 -4.80
C GLN A 41 4.61 9.79 -3.92
N VAL A 42 3.94 8.64 -3.88
CA VAL A 42 4.42 7.51 -3.10
C VAL A 42 5.76 7.04 -3.65
N SER A 43 5.87 6.97 -4.97
CA SER A 43 7.10 6.58 -5.62
C SER A 43 8.25 7.52 -5.25
N GLN A 44 7.99 8.82 -5.28
CA GLN A 44 9.03 9.80 -4.96
C GLN A 44 9.44 9.72 -3.49
N ALA A 45 8.48 9.46 -2.61
CA ALA A 45 8.78 9.39 -1.18
C ALA A 45 9.55 8.13 -0.80
N THR A 46 9.38 7.05 -1.54
CA THR A 46 9.97 5.76 -1.17
C THR A 46 11.11 5.33 -2.05
N GLY A 47 11.27 5.93 -3.23
CA GLY A 47 12.25 5.49 -4.19
C GLY A 47 11.85 4.24 -4.95
N LYS A 48 10.64 3.78 -4.78
CA LYS A 48 10.15 2.58 -5.46
C LYS A 48 9.31 2.98 -6.67
N SER A 49 9.20 2.06 -7.64
CA SER A 49 8.47 2.38 -8.86
C SER A 49 6.97 2.55 -8.56
N PRO A 50 6.26 3.33 -9.37
CA PRO A 50 4.82 3.47 -9.18
C PRO A 50 4.08 2.15 -9.24
N LEU A 51 4.53 1.23 -10.09
CA LEU A 51 3.88 -0.08 -10.16
C LEU A 51 4.08 -0.86 -8.87
N SER A 52 5.29 -0.83 -8.30
CA SER A 52 5.53 -1.48 -7.02
C SER A 52 4.66 -0.87 -5.92
N CYS A 53 4.53 0.44 -5.93
CA CYS A 53 3.68 1.11 -4.94
C CYS A 53 2.23 0.70 -5.10
N ARG A 54 1.74 0.67 -6.32
CA ARG A 54 0.37 0.25 -6.59
C ARG A 54 0.12 -1.17 -6.10
N ASN A 55 1.02 -2.07 -6.44
CA ASN A 55 0.85 -3.46 -6.05
C ASN A 55 0.85 -3.63 -4.53
N ALA A 56 1.72 -2.92 -3.84
CA ALA A 56 1.79 -3.00 -2.39
C ALA A 56 0.49 -2.51 -1.75
N ILE A 57 -0.05 -1.41 -2.24
CA ILE A 57 -1.28 -0.86 -1.67
C ILE A 57 -2.46 -1.77 -1.94
N ILE A 58 -2.56 -2.28 -3.16
CA ILE A 58 -3.66 -3.17 -3.52
C ILE A 58 -3.61 -4.45 -2.70
N GLU A 59 -2.42 -5.00 -2.54
CA GLU A 59 -2.27 -6.21 -1.75
C GLU A 59 -2.67 -5.95 -0.29
N ALA A 60 -2.20 -4.85 0.27
CA ALA A 60 -2.53 -4.53 1.65
C ALA A 60 -4.02 -4.31 1.83
N ASN A 61 -4.66 -3.65 0.86
CA ASN A 61 -6.10 -3.42 0.92
C ASN A 61 -6.85 -4.76 0.88
N GLY A 62 -6.41 -5.66 0.01
CA GLY A 62 -7.04 -6.98 -0.09
C GLY A 62 -6.92 -7.79 1.19
N LEU A 63 -5.91 -7.51 2.00
CA LEU A 63 -5.70 -8.19 3.27
C LEU A 63 -6.36 -7.45 4.44
N GLY A 64 -7.08 -6.37 4.16
CA GLY A 64 -7.70 -5.58 5.22
C GLY A 64 -6.70 -4.74 5.99
N ARG A 65 -5.53 -4.49 5.42
CA ARG A 65 -4.47 -3.75 6.10
C ARG A 65 -4.31 -2.34 5.59
N PHE A 66 -5.10 -1.94 4.62
CA PHE A 66 -5.06 -0.59 4.09
C PHE A 66 -6.47 -0.19 3.70
N PRO A 67 -6.89 1.05 4.01
CA PRO A 67 -8.27 1.48 3.72
C PRO A 67 -8.51 1.64 2.23
N ASP A 68 -9.77 1.63 1.85
CA ASP A 68 -10.16 1.84 0.47
C ASP A 68 -9.79 3.24 0.02
N CYS A 69 -9.29 3.34 -1.19
CA CYS A 69 -8.84 4.60 -1.75
C CYS A 69 -8.78 4.48 -3.27
N GLU A 70 -8.64 5.63 -3.92
CA GLU A 70 -8.40 5.67 -5.35
C GLU A 70 -6.92 5.84 -5.59
N LEU A 71 -6.38 5.09 -6.56
CA LEU A 71 -4.98 5.20 -6.91
C LEU A 71 -4.85 5.92 -8.24
N HIS A 72 -4.08 7.01 -8.24
CA HIS A 72 -3.83 7.81 -9.43
C HIS A 72 -2.37 7.69 -9.82
N PRO A 73 -2.07 7.75 -11.12
CA PRO A 73 -0.70 7.66 -11.59
C PRO A 73 0.19 8.77 -11.05
#